data_aaf8fd245a1266d413cd842146045029
#
_entry.id   aaf8fd245a1266d413cd842146045029
#
_cell.length_a   1.000
_cell.length_b   1.000
_cell.length_c   1.000
_cell.angle_alpha   90.00
_cell.angle_beta   90.00
_cell.angle_gamma   90.00
#
_symmetry.space_group_name_H-M   'P 1'
#
loop_
_entity.id
_entity.type
_entity.pdbx_description
1 polymer ?
#
loop_
_entity_poly.entity_id
_entity_poly.type
_entity_poly.pdbx_seq_one_letter_code
_entity_poly.pdbx_strand_id
1 'polypeptide(L)'
;NEIEFVLATKAPDGTCFSGITYTETPYSFNNGNIDGEDQVNAVMMSNNVYQGNWSGHEYLNVFVCGSVGAGIAGYTYYPSDWFGTSMGNGIWLRHDYCGSIGTGSLYRSRTFIHEVGHWLNLPHTWGSSNDPGIASNCTMDDGVSDTPNTIGSTWCNYNETTCGSRSNIENHMEYSSCRKMFTAGQKARMRTALLSNVGGRNNLITPQNQAATGIDVAPPFCSADFFADRYITCTGDSLYFEDYSYHNPVAWNW
;
A
#
# COMPACT_ATOMS: atom_id res chain seq x y z
N ASN A 1 -15.43 -6.28 -2.24
CA ASN A 1 -14.65 -5.25 -2.92
C ASN A 1 -14.25 -5.80 -4.28
N GLU A 2 -14.47 -5.08 -5.35
CA GLU A 2 -14.22 -5.56 -6.72
C GLU A 2 -12.84 -5.09 -7.23
N ILE A 3 -11.96 -4.63 -6.33
CA ILE A 3 -10.58 -4.25 -6.61
C ILE A 3 -9.69 -5.27 -5.90
N GLU A 4 -8.86 -5.95 -6.67
CA GLU A 4 -7.88 -6.91 -6.19
C GLU A 4 -6.47 -6.36 -6.44
N PHE A 5 -5.59 -6.55 -5.47
CA PHE A 5 -4.17 -6.22 -5.57
C PHE A 5 -3.38 -7.51 -5.63
N VAL A 6 -2.55 -7.62 -6.64
CA VAL A 6 -1.74 -8.81 -6.91
C VAL A 6 -0.28 -8.40 -7.00
N LEU A 7 0.62 -9.19 -6.43
CA LEU A 7 2.06 -8.97 -6.59
C LEU A 7 2.47 -9.22 -8.04
N ALA A 8 3.26 -8.30 -8.60
CA ALA A 8 3.82 -8.48 -9.93
C ALA A 8 4.77 -9.68 -9.96
N THR A 9 4.77 -10.42 -11.06
CA THR A 9 5.64 -11.59 -11.25
C THR A 9 6.74 -11.37 -12.28
N LYS A 10 6.72 -10.21 -12.94
CA LYS A 10 7.78 -9.73 -13.82
C LYS A 10 8.28 -8.36 -13.39
N ALA A 11 9.59 -8.19 -13.38
CA ALA A 11 10.26 -6.92 -13.23
C ALA A 11 10.18 -6.09 -14.51
N PRO A 12 10.49 -4.76 -14.47
CA PRO A 12 10.45 -3.89 -15.65
C PRO A 12 11.37 -4.33 -16.80
N ASP A 13 12.46 -5.06 -16.52
CA ASP A 13 13.34 -5.64 -17.53
C ASP A 13 12.82 -6.98 -18.11
N GLY A 14 11.62 -7.42 -17.66
CA GLY A 14 10.99 -8.67 -18.08
C GLY A 14 11.47 -9.91 -17.35
N THR A 15 12.41 -9.79 -16.41
CA THR A 15 12.87 -10.91 -15.60
C THR A 15 11.83 -11.33 -14.58
N CYS A 16 11.91 -12.57 -14.15
CA CYS A 16 11.03 -13.15 -13.14
C CYS A 16 11.24 -12.49 -11.78
N PHE A 17 10.15 -12.23 -11.06
CA PHE A 17 10.17 -11.43 -9.85
C PHE A 17 9.11 -11.89 -8.84
N SER A 18 9.38 -11.71 -7.56
CA SER A 18 8.50 -12.14 -6.46
C SER A 18 7.47 -11.10 -6.03
N GLY A 19 7.52 -9.91 -6.61
CA GLY A 19 6.69 -8.77 -6.18
C GLY A 19 7.29 -7.95 -5.05
N ILE A 20 8.42 -8.37 -4.47
CA ILE A 20 9.05 -7.70 -3.32
C ILE A 20 10.53 -7.50 -3.58
N THR A 21 11.03 -6.28 -3.36
CA THR A 21 12.47 -5.96 -3.34
C THR A 21 12.91 -5.58 -1.94
N TYR A 22 14.16 -5.87 -1.62
CA TYR A 22 14.79 -5.46 -0.37
C TYR A 22 15.98 -4.56 -0.68
N THR A 23 16.04 -3.42 0.02
CA THR A 23 17.12 -2.45 -0.14
C THR A 23 17.67 -2.07 1.20
N GLU A 24 18.93 -2.36 1.45
CA GLU A 24 19.64 -1.86 2.64
C GLU A 24 20.12 -0.43 2.35
N THR A 25 19.60 0.54 3.11
CA THR A 25 19.98 1.95 2.96
C THR A 25 19.73 2.73 4.26
N PRO A 26 20.65 3.66 4.63
CA PRO A 26 20.43 4.54 5.78
C PRO A 26 19.26 5.52 5.56
N TYR A 27 18.85 5.76 4.33
CA TYR A 27 17.74 6.66 4.01
C TYR A 27 16.38 6.13 4.43
N SER A 28 16.25 4.83 4.70
CA SER A 28 15.00 4.26 5.21
C SER A 28 14.67 4.67 6.65
N PHE A 29 15.57 5.32 7.36
CA PHE A 29 15.44 5.78 8.75
C PHE A 29 15.55 7.29 8.89
N ASN A 30 15.17 8.04 7.90
CA ASN A 30 15.28 9.49 7.99
C ASN A 30 14.22 10.06 8.96
N ASN A 31 14.68 10.79 9.98
CA ASN A 31 13.87 11.32 11.07
C ASN A 31 13.04 12.57 10.71
N GLY A 32 12.59 12.70 9.46
CA GLY A 32 11.66 13.76 9.08
C GLY A 32 12.30 15.07 8.64
N ASN A 33 13.61 15.08 8.39
CA ASN A 33 14.31 16.21 7.78
C ASN A 33 14.33 16.15 6.25
N ILE A 34 13.98 15.00 5.68
CA ILE A 34 13.81 14.76 4.25
C ILE A 34 12.40 14.19 4.11
N ASP A 35 11.60 14.72 3.22
CA ASP A 35 10.31 14.12 2.95
C ASP A 35 10.49 12.76 2.23
N GLY A 36 9.44 11.98 2.15
CA GLY A 36 9.58 10.63 1.66
C GLY A 36 9.98 10.57 0.19
N GLU A 37 9.69 11.58 -0.61
CA GLU A 37 10.11 11.67 -1.99
C GLU A 37 11.64 11.73 -2.09
N ASP A 38 12.31 12.48 -1.23
CA ASP A 38 13.76 12.50 -1.14
C ASP A 38 14.32 11.15 -0.69
N GLN A 39 13.65 10.44 0.21
CA GLN A 39 14.03 9.07 0.58
C GLN A 39 13.97 8.12 -0.63
N VAL A 40 12.92 8.18 -1.45
CA VAL A 40 12.84 7.37 -2.67
C VAL A 40 13.90 7.74 -3.66
N ASN A 41 14.06 9.01 -3.94
CA ASN A 41 15.06 9.47 -4.88
C ASN A 41 16.45 8.99 -4.46
N ALA A 42 16.77 9.06 -3.18
CA ALA A 42 18.02 8.55 -2.63
C ALA A 42 18.14 7.02 -2.77
N VAL A 43 17.05 6.27 -2.49
CA VAL A 43 17.02 4.82 -2.69
C VAL A 43 17.18 4.47 -4.17
N MET A 44 16.48 5.14 -5.06
CA MET A 44 16.58 4.94 -6.50
C MET A 44 17.98 5.24 -7.05
N MET A 45 18.62 6.30 -6.57
CA MET A 45 19.97 6.68 -7.00
C MET A 45 21.07 5.75 -6.50
N SER A 46 20.89 5.13 -5.35
CA SER A 46 21.91 4.29 -4.70
C SER A 46 21.80 2.81 -5.01
N ASN A 47 20.80 2.38 -5.79
CA ASN A 47 20.42 0.99 -5.83
C ASN A 47 20.32 0.34 -7.20
N ASN A 48 21.19 -0.66 -7.44
CA ASN A 48 21.24 -1.49 -8.65
C ASN A 48 20.31 -2.72 -8.58
N VAL A 49 19.59 -2.96 -7.46
CA VAL A 49 18.66 -4.09 -7.34
C VAL A 49 17.34 -3.86 -8.05
N TYR A 50 17.11 -2.63 -8.53
CA TYR A 50 15.97 -2.35 -9.38
C TYR A 50 16.25 -2.88 -10.80
N GLN A 51 15.65 -4.00 -11.11
CA GLN A 51 15.68 -4.63 -12.43
C GLN A 51 14.93 -3.78 -13.46
N GLY A 52 15.27 -2.49 -13.54
CA GLY A 52 14.66 -1.49 -14.39
C GLY A 52 13.96 -0.35 -13.64
N ASN A 53 13.19 0.45 -14.37
CA ASN A 53 12.41 1.55 -13.81
C ASN A 53 10.98 1.07 -13.48
N TRP A 54 10.65 0.96 -12.21
CA TRP A 54 9.33 0.58 -11.73
C TRP A 54 8.32 1.73 -11.89
N SER A 55 7.94 2.00 -13.12
CA SER A 55 7.04 3.07 -13.49
C SER A 55 5.73 3.01 -12.68
N GLY A 56 5.34 4.12 -12.06
CA GLY A 56 4.03 4.25 -11.40
C GLY A 56 2.83 4.14 -12.34
N HIS A 57 3.08 4.12 -13.66
CA HIS A 57 2.08 3.85 -14.69
C HIS A 57 1.83 2.35 -14.90
N GLU A 58 2.79 1.50 -14.54
CA GLU A 58 2.77 0.05 -14.73
C GLU A 58 2.60 -0.71 -13.42
N TYR A 59 3.09 -0.15 -12.31
CA TYR A 59 3.08 -0.77 -10.99
C TYR A 59 2.52 0.19 -9.94
N LEU A 60 1.75 -0.32 -8.99
CA LEU A 60 1.57 0.36 -7.71
C LEU A 60 2.79 0.05 -6.85
N ASN A 61 3.67 1.02 -6.69
CA ASN A 61 4.83 0.90 -5.82
C ASN A 61 4.42 1.14 -4.36
N VAL A 62 4.86 0.28 -3.45
CA VAL A 62 4.65 0.45 -2.01
C VAL A 62 6.00 0.43 -1.33
N PHE A 63 6.35 1.56 -0.71
CA PHE A 63 7.63 1.75 -0.02
C PHE A 63 7.44 1.57 1.48
N VAL A 64 8.04 0.53 2.03
CA VAL A 64 8.01 0.26 3.47
C VAL A 64 9.35 0.69 4.06
N CYS A 65 9.33 1.76 4.85
CA CYS A 65 10.51 2.40 5.40
C CYS A 65 10.53 2.33 6.93
N GLY A 66 11.71 2.50 7.53
CA GLY A 66 11.86 2.63 8.96
C GLY A 66 11.21 3.92 9.51
N SER A 67 11.25 4.99 8.70
CA SER A 67 10.57 6.28 8.96
C SER A 67 10.16 6.91 7.63
N VAL A 68 9.02 7.57 7.62
CA VAL A 68 8.48 8.31 6.46
C VAL A 68 8.18 9.79 6.80
N GLY A 69 8.77 10.27 7.87
CA GLY A 69 8.58 11.61 8.42
C GLY A 69 8.14 11.60 9.88
N ALA A 70 8.35 12.70 10.58
CA ALA A 70 8.04 12.81 12.00
C ALA A 70 6.53 12.71 12.26
N GLY A 71 6.12 11.69 13.00
CA GLY A 71 4.70 11.46 13.34
C GLY A 71 3.85 10.87 12.21
N ILE A 72 4.41 10.64 11.02
CA ILE A 72 3.68 10.12 9.86
C ILE A 72 3.70 8.59 9.89
N ALA A 73 2.54 7.97 9.67
CA ALA A 73 2.35 6.53 9.58
C ALA A 73 2.45 6.01 8.14
N GLY A 74 1.94 6.78 7.20
CA GLY A 74 1.98 6.56 5.78
C GLY A 74 1.46 7.79 5.04
N TYR A 75 1.69 7.86 3.73
CA TYR A 75 1.10 8.86 2.85
C TYR A 75 1.12 8.40 1.40
N THR A 76 0.33 9.06 0.59
CA THR A 76 0.31 8.92 -0.86
C THR A 76 -0.22 10.20 -1.50
N TYR A 77 -0.19 10.24 -2.82
CA TYR A 77 -0.73 11.34 -3.60
C TYR A 77 -2.08 10.97 -4.24
N TYR A 78 -2.97 11.95 -4.37
CA TYR A 78 -4.17 11.77 -5.18
C TYR A 78 -3.83 11.60 -6.66
N PRO A 79 -4.71 10.99 -7.47
CA PRO A 79 -4.50 10.88 -8.91
C PRO A 79 -4.25 12.21 -9.62
N SER A 80 -4.87 13.30 -9.13
CA SER A 80 -4.71 14.66 -9.68
C SER A 80 -3.37 15.31 -9.36
N ASP A 81 -2.70 14.89 -8.31
CA ASP A 81 -1.52 15.55 -7.77
C ASP A 81 -0.22 14.96 -8.35
N TRP A 82 -0.35 13.85 -9.07
CA TRP A 82 0.80 13.18 -9.63
C TRP A 82 0.61 12.87 -11.11
N PHE A 83 1.43 13.49 -11.92
CA PHE A 83 1.46 13.27 -13.36
C PHE A 83 2.76 12.57 -13.77
N GLY A 84 2.64 11.49 -14.54
CA GLY A 84 3.78 10.83 -15.15
C GLY A 84 4.06 9.42 -14.68
N THR A 85 5.22 8.92 -15.09
CA THR A 85 5.64 7.52 -14.92
C THR A 85 6.52 7.31 -13.71
N SER A 86 6.71 8.32 -12.85
CA SER A 86 7.60 8.23 -11.70
C SER A 86 7.24 7.07 -10.79
N MET A 87 8.24 6.36 -10.37
CA MET A 87 8.17 5.32 -9.35
C MET A 87 7.64 5.85 -8.02
N GLY A 88 7.86 7.15 -7.71
CA GLY A 88 7.32 7.81 -6.51
C GLY A 88 5.80 7.97 -6.49
N ASN A 89 5.10 7.73 -7.62
CA ASN A 89 3.64 7.68 -7.67
C ASN A 89 3.10 6.39 -7.01
N GLY A 90 3.34 6.26 -5.73
CA GLY A 90 3.06 5.07 -4.95
C GLY A 90 2.58 5.39 -3.54
N ILE A 91 2.64 4.40 -2.68
CA ILE A 91 2.26 4.49 -1.28
C ILE A 91 3.51 4.36 -0.41
N TRP A 92 3.65 5.23 0.57
CA TRP A 92 4.71 5.25 1.56
C TRP A 92 4.18 4.80 2.90
N LEU A 93 4.87 3.87 3.53
CA LEU A 93 4.39 3.28 4.77
C LEU A 93 5.54 3.05 5.74
N ARG A 94 5.34 3.46 6.99
CA ARG A 94 6.27 3.12 8.05
C ARG A 94 6.13 1.63 8.39
N HIS A 95 7.24 0.94 8.61
CA HIS A 95 7.30 -0.53 8.77
C HIS A 95 6.33 -1.09 9.84
N ASP A 96 6.12 -0.37 10.95
CA ASP A 96 5.24 -0.79 12.04
C ASP A 96 3.74 -0.56 11.74
N TYR A 97 3.43 0.00 10.56
CA TYR A 97 2.08 0.13 9.99
C TYR A 97 1.85 -0.79 8.78
N CYS A 98 2.85 -1.63 8.45
CA CYS A 98 2.76 -2.63 7.40
C CYS A 98 2.54 -4.01 8.01
N GLY A 99 1.43 -4.67 7.64
CA GLY A 99 1.09 -5.97 8.19
C GLY A 99 0.67 -5.96 9.66
N SER A 100 0.43 -7.14 10.21
CA SER A 100 -0.08 -7.33 11.58
C SER A 100 0.82 -8.20 12.45
N ILE A 101 1.99 -8.58 11.98
CA ILE A 101 3.01 -9.38 12.68
C ILE A 101 4.27 -8.54 12.95
N GLY A 102 5.18 -9.04 13.77
CA GLY A 102 6.41 -8.35 14.12
C GLY A 102 6.14 -7.04 14.89
N THR A 103 6.61 -5.92 14.36
CA THR A 103 6.41 -4.58 14.95
C THR A 103 5.04 -3.97 14.60
N GLY A 104 4.31 -4.58 13.66
CA GLY A 104 2.97 -4.16 13.25
C GLY A 104 1.88 -4.60 14.24
N SER A 105 0.66 -4.20 13.96
CA SER A 105 -0.54 -4.67 14.65
C SER A 105 -1.73 -4.60 13.72
N LEU A 106 -2.78 -5.39 14.01
CA LEU A 106 -4.01 -5.39 13.20
C LEU A 106 -4.63 -3.99 13.06
N TYR A 107 -4.53 -3.15 14.08
CA TYR A 107 -4.99 -1.77 14.01
C TYR A 107 -4.13 -0.92 13.08
N ARG A 108 -2.80 -0.99 13.23
CA ARG A 108 -1.85 -0.20 12.45
C ARG A 108 -1.84 -0.61 10.97
N SER A 109 -2.01 -1.90 10.67
CA SER A 109 -2.05 -2.41 9.30
C SER A 109 -3.18 -1.81 8.44
N ARG A 110 -4.23 -1.29 9.07
CA ARG A 110 -5.33 -0.59 8.38
C ARG A 110 -4.92 0.75 7.77
N THR A 111 -3.75 1.27 8.13
CA THR A 111 -3.19 2.47 7.51
C THR A 111 -2.87 2.22 6.04
N PHE A 112 -2.36 1.04 5.69
CA PHE A 112 -2.17 0.72 4.27
C PHE A 112 -3.48 0.82 3.47
N ILE A 113 -4.58 0.31 4.01
CA ILE A 113 -5.91 0.40 3.37
C ILE A 113 -6.38 1.86 3.27
N HIS A 114 -6.07 2.69 4.25
CA HIS A 114 -6.34 4.12 4.24
C HIS A 114 -5.59 4.82 3.10
N GLU A 115 -4.29 4.58 2.97
CA GLU A 115 -3.48 5.16 1.89
C GLU A 115 -3.93 4.67 0.51
N VAL A 116 -4.34 3.40 0.37
CA VAL A 116 -5.00 2.90 -0.85
C VAL A 116 -6.24 3.71 -1.19
N GLY A 117 -7.03 4.11 -0.19
CA GLY A 117 -8.19 4.99 -0.38
C GLY A 117 -7.79 6.32 -1.02
N HIS A 118 -6.78 7.01 -0.48
CA HIS A 118 -6.26 8.25 -1.05
C HIS A 118 -5.68 8.05 -2.45
N TRP A 119 -4.89 7.01 -2.63
CA TRP A 119 -4.33 6.66 -3.93
C TRP A 119 -5.41 6.41 -4.97
N LEU A 120 -6.60 5.95 -4.56
CA LEU A 120 -7.80 5.77 -5.36
C LEU A 120 -8.79 6.95 -5.26
N ASN A 121 -8.30 8.14 -4.94
CA ASN A 121 -9.05 9.40 -4.98
C ASN A 121 -10.09 9.59 -3.87
N LEU A 122 -9.93 9.00 -2.69
CA LEU A 122 -10.79 9.27 -1.54
C LEU A 122 -10.15 10.30 -0.62
N PRO A 123 -10.79 11.45 -0.34
CA PRO A 123 -10.41 12.31 0.78
C PRO A 123 -10.71 11.64 2.13
N HIS A 124 -10.27 12.26 3.22
CA HIS A 124 -10.79 11.92 4.53
C HIS A 124 -12.29 12.19 4.59
N THR A 125 -13.01 11.47 5.45
CA THR A 125 -14.46 11.67 5.63
C THR A 125 -14.82 13.09 6.07
N TRP A 126 -13.87 13.83 6.61
CA TRP A 126 -14.02 15.26 6.98
C TRP A 126 -13.49 16.25 5.94
N GLY A 127 -13.18 15.78 4.72
CA GLY A 127 -12.67 16.60 3.63
C GLY A 127 -11.15 16.52 3.45
N SER A 128 -10.56 17.59 2.93
CA SER A 128 -9.13 17.59 2.51
C SER A 128 -8.14 17.92 3.64
N SER A 129 -8.61 18.27 4.83
CA SER A 129 -7.73 18.55 5.97
C SER A 129 -7.07 17.30 6.52
N ASN A 130 -5.82 17.40 6.98
CA ASN A 130 -5.13 16.34 7.73
C ASN A 130 -5.36 16.44 9.25
N ASP A 131 -6.13 17.42 9.71
CA ASP A 131 -6.37 17.70 11.12
C ASP A 131 -7.79 17.25 11.53
N PRO A 132 -7.98 16.07 12.10
CA PRO A 132 -9.28 15.64 12.62
C PRO A 132 -9.64 16.39 13.90
N GLY A 133 -10.94 16.44 14.22
CA GLY A 133 -11.45 17.02 15.46
C GLY A 133 -11.65 18.53 15.45
N ILE A 134 -11.44 19.22 14.31
CA ILE A 134 -11.62 20.66 14.20
C ILE A 134 -13.04 20.99 13.73
N ALA A 135 -13.72 21.92 14.42
CA ALA A 135 -15.09 22.30 14.09
C ALA A 135 -15.27 22.83 12.65
N SER A 136 -14.24 23.47 12.08
CA SER A 136 -14.27 23.96 10.69
C SER A 136 -14.42 22.83 9.66
N ASN A 137 -14.06 21.60 9.99
CA ASN A 137 -14.25 20.44 9.09
C ASN A 137 -15.74 20.20 8.78
N CYS A 138 -16.67 20.64 9.62
CA CYS A 138 -18.10 20.55 9.32
C CYS A 138 -18.54 21.35 8.07
N THR A 139 -17.74 22.27 7.59
CA THR A 139 -17.98 23.01 6.35
C THR A 139 -17.29 22.41 5.13
N MET A 140 -16.53 21.32 5.36
CA MET A 140 -15.83 20.55 4.34
C MET A 140 -16.66 19.33 3.99
N ASP A 141 -16.38 18.75 2.81
CA ASP A 141 -17.05 17.55 2.33
C ASP A 141 -16.04 16.65 1.59
N ASP A 142 -16.17 15.34 1.70
CA ASP A 142 -15.33 14.39 0.96
C ASP A 142 -15.85 14.14 -0.48
N GLY A 143 -17.00 14.73 -0.84
CA GLY A 143 -17.63 14.60 -2.14
C GLY A 143 -18.25 13.22 -2.38
N VAL A 144 -18.59 12.48 -1.31
CA VAL A 144 -19.24 11.16 -1.37
C VAL A 144 -20.56 11.20 -0.61
N SER A 145 -21.67 11.05 -1.31
CA SER A 145 -23.01 11.32 -0.77
C SER A 145 -23.49 10.38 0.34
N ASP A 146 -22.86 9.23 0.51
CA ASP A 146 -23.20 8.24 1.56
C ASP A 146 -22.20 8.22 2.72
N THR A 147 -21.31 9.21 2.79
CA THR A 147 -20.47 9.53 3.94
C THR A 147 -21.03 10.77 4.65
N PRO A 148 -21.48 10.68 5.91
CA PRO A 148 -21.96 11.85 6.65
C PRO A 148 -20.81 12.82 6.94
N ASN A 149 -21.09 14.15 6.85
CA ASN A 149 -20.14 15.16 7.29
C ASN A 149 -19.74 14.93 8.75
N THR A 150 -18.45 15.02 9.02
CA THR A 150 -17.84 14.83 10.34
C THR A 150 -16.70 15.80 10.55
N ILE A 151 -16.29 16.01 11.80
CA ILE A 151 -15.04 16.72 12.09
C ILE A 151 -13.81 15.82 12.00
N GLY A 152 -13.99 14.52 11.83
CA GLY A 152 -12.95 13.50 11.91
C GLY A 152 -12.68 13.04 13.35
N SER A 153 -12.41 11.75 13.53
CA SER A 153 -12.19 11.15 14.85
C SER A 153 -10.93 10.32 14.89
N THR A 154 -10.20 10.39 16.01
CA THR A 154 -9.07 9.50 16.33
C THR A 154 -9.45 8.37 17.28
N TRP A 155 -10.67 8.39 17.83
CA TRP A 155 -11.16 7.44 18.82
C TRP A 155 -12.25 6.56 18.28
N CYS A 156 -12.38 5.37 18.83
CA CYS A 156 -13.47 4.45 18.52
C CYS A 156 -14.69 4.72 19.41
N ASN A 157 -15.56 5.61 18.97
CA ASN A 157 -16.83 5.91 19.63
C ASN A 157 -18.00 5.70 18.65
N TYR A 158 -18.64 4.55 18.68
CA TYR A 158 -19.74 4.20 17.79
C TYR A 158 -20.97 5.14 17.87
N ASN A 159 -21.08 5.93 18.94
CA ASN A 159 -22.18 6.87 19.14
C ASN A 159 -21.76 8.33 18.83
N GLU A 160 -20.59 8.52 18.26
CA GLU A 160 -20.11 9.86 17.94
C GLU A 160 -21.06 10.56 16.96
N THR A 161 -21.45 11.78 17.32
CA THR A 161 -22.29 12.66 16.50
C THR A 161 -21.59 14.00 16.38
N THR A 162 -21.23 14.37 15.16
CA THR A 162 -20.61 15.65 14.84
C THR A 162 -21.30 16.23 13.61
N CYS A 163 -21.19 17.53 13.38
CA CYS A 163 -21.79 18.21 12.22
C CYS A 163 -23.30 17.93 12.02
N GLY A 164 -24.02 17.61 13.10
CA GLY A 164 -25.46 17.32 13.05
C GLY A 164 -25.85 15.92 12.61
N SER A 165 -24.88 15.02 12.38
CA SER A 165 -25.10 13.64 11.97
C SER A 165 -24.21 12.66 12.75
N ARG A 166 -24.56 11.36 12.72
CA ARG A 166 -23.72 10.30 13.28
C ARG A 166 -22.50 10.11 12.36
N SER A 167 -21.31 10.23 12.94
CA SER A 167 -20.05 10.03 12.21
C SER A 167 -19.84 8.58 11.78
N ASN A 168 -19.32 8.37 10.58
CA ASN A 168 -18.96 7.02 10.09
C ASN A 168 -17.54 6.64 10.54
N ILE A 169 -17.33 6.50 11.85
CA ILE A 169 -16.01 6.24 12.44
C ILE A 169 -15.40 4.89 12.06
N GLU A 170 -16.19 3.96 11.50
CA GLU A 170 -15.73 2.67 11.01
C GLU A 170 -15.15 2.76 9.59
N ASN A 171 -15.21 3.93 8.98
CA ASN A 171 -14.68 4.18 7.64
C ASN A 171 -13.16 4.11 7.62
N HIS A 172 -12.59 3.49 6.56
CA HIS A 172 -11.14 3.45 6.40
C HIS A 172 -10.53 4.84 6.20
N MET A 173 -11.31 5.84 5.72
CA MET A 173 -10.82 7.21 5.55
C MET A 173 -10.92 8.06 6.83
N GLU A 174 -11.28 7.47 7.97
CA GLU A 174 -11.15 8.05 9.32
C GLU A 174 -9.80 7.72 9.94
N TYR A 175 -9.45 8.44 11.03
CA TYR A 175 -8.30 8.10 11.87
C TYR A 175 -8.65 7.25 13.09
N SER A 176 -9.92 6.86 13.24
CA SER A 176 -10.40 6.07 14.36
C SER A 176 -9.72 4.69 14.43
N SER A 177 -9.69 4.11 15.63
CA SER A 177 -9.12 2.77 15.83
C SER A 177 -10.04 1.62 15.38
N CYS A 178 -11.29 1.89 15.03
CA CYS A 178 -12.26 0.88 14.63
C CYS A 178 -12.58 0.85 13.12
N ARG A 179 -11.70 1.40 12.30
CA ARG A 179 -11.82 1.40 10.83
C ARG A 179 -11.95 -0.01 10.28
N LYS A 180 -12.92 -0.28 9.40
CA LYS A 180 -13.16 -1.61 8.82
C LYS A 180 -13.92 -1.62 7.49
N MET A 181 -14.33 -0.47 6.96
CA MET A 181 -15.19 -0.41 5.78
C MET A 181 -14.92 0.81 4.89
N PHE A 182 -15.31 0.68 3.63
CA PHE A 182 -15.63 1.78 2.73
C PHE A 182 -17.13 1.75 2.43
N THR A 183 -17.71 2.91 2.12
CA THR A 183 -19.10 3.00 1.67
C THR A 183 -19.27 2.58 0.21
N ALA A 184 -20.51 2.42 -0.24
CA ALA A 184 -20.80 2.11 -1.64
C ALA A 184 -20.38 3.25 -2.59
N GLY A 185 -20.59 4.50 -2.17
CA GLY A 185 -20.14 5.68 -2.91
C GLY A 185 -18.63 5.79 -3.00
N GLN A 186 -17.91 5.52 -1.91
CA GLN A 186 -16.46 5.46 -1.91
C GLN A 186 -15.96 4.37 -2.86
N LYS A 187 -16.52 3.16 -2.82
CA LYS A 187 -16.21 2.09 -3.78
C LYS A 187 -16.40 2.55 -5.23
N ALA A 188 -17.51 3.22 -5.54
CA ALA A 188 -17.77 3.73 -6.89
C ALA A 188 -16.72 4.76 -7.30
N ARG A 189 -16.33 5.67 -6.41
CA ARG A 189 -15.28 6.68 -6.67
C ARG A 189 -13.91 6.04 -6.88
N MET A 190 -13.53 5.05 -6.07
CA MET A 190 -12.27 4.30 -6.23
C MET A 190 -12.21 3.59 -7.60
N ARG A 191 -13.29 2.97 -8.03
CA ARG A 191 -13.37 2.34 -9.37
C ARG A 191 -13.27 3.36 -10.50
N THR A 192 -13.90 4.52 -10.33
CA THR A 192 -13.79 5.62 -11.31
C THR A 192 -12.34 6.09 -11.43
N ALA A 193 -11.61 6.18 -10.32
CA ALA A 193 -10.19 6.53 -10.34
C ALA A 193 -9.35 5.52 -11.12
N LEU A 194 -9.61 4.20 -10.97
CA LEU A 194 -8.94 3.16 -11.75
C LEU A 194 -9.28 3.19 -13.25
N LEU A 195 -10.45 3.69 -13.62
CA LEU A 195 -10.87 3.80 -15.03
C LEU A 195 -10.42 5.12 -15.67
N SER A 196 -9.99 6.08 -14.86
CA SER A 196 -9.58 7.41 -15.32
C SER A 196 -8.12 7.42 -15.78
N ASN A 197 -7.84 8.23 -16.80
CA ASN A 197 -6.48 8.51 -17.23
C ASN A 197 -5.74 9.50 -16.30
N VAL A 198 -6.43 10.09 -15.34
CA VAL A 198 -5.83 11.00 -14.36
C VAL A 198 -4.89 10.20 -13.46
N GLY A 199 -3.63 10.62 -13.38
CA GLY A 199 -2.59 9.90 -12.67
C GLY A 199 -2.18 8.55 -13.29
N GLY A 200 -2.68 8.22 -14.50
CA GLY A 200 -2.28 7.03 -15.26
C GLY A 200 -2.77 5.69 -14.70
N ARG A 201 -3.69 5.69 -13.73
CA ARG A 201 -4.12 4.46 -13.03
C ARG A 201 -4.91 3.49 -13.91
N ASN A 202 -5.55 4.00 -14.99
CA ASN A 202 -6.28 3.17 -15.94
C ASN A 202 -5.37 2.18 -16.70
N ASN A 203 -4.08 2.47 -16.82
CA ASN A 203 -3.15 1.54 -17.44
C ASN A 203 -2.95 0.26 -16.61
N LEU A 204 -2.97 0.37 -15.27
CA LEU A 204 -2.73 -0.74 -14.35
C LEU A 204 -3.67 -1.94 -14.57
N ILE A 205 -4.88 -1.68 -15.02
CA ILE A 205 -5.92 -2.70 -15.23
C ILE A 205 -6.06 -3.15 -16.69
N THR A 206 -5.18 -2.66 -17.58
CA THR A 206 -5.22 -3.09 -18.99
C THR A 206 -4.66 -4.50 -19.17
N PRO A 207 -5.20 -5.31 -20.10
CA PRO A 207 -4.63 -6.63 -20.39
C PRO A 207 -3.15 -6.56 -20.80
N GLN A 208 -2.75 -5.49 -21.50
CA GLN A 208 -1.37 -5.28 -21.90
C GLN A 208 -0.45 -5.10 -20.72
N ASN A 209 -0.85 -4.30 -19.71
CA ASN A 209 -0.08 -4.11 -18.50
C ASN A 209 -0.06 -5.37 -17.64
N GLN A 210 -1.19 -6.08 -17.55
CA GLN A 210 -1.26 -7.35 -16.82
C GLN A 210 -0.28 -8.38 -17.39
N ALA A 211 -0.18 -8.47 -18.71
CA ALA A 211 0.80 -9.32 -19.39
C ALA A 211 2.25 -8.86 -19.17
N ALA A 212 2.48 -7.53 -19.20
CA ALA A 212 3.80 -6.95 -18.96
C ALA A 212 4.31 -7.20 -17.54
N THR A 213 3.41 -7.09 -16.55
CA THR A 213 3.72 -7.29 -15.12
C THR A 213 3.56 -8.74 -14.65
N GLY A 214 3.10 -9.64 -15.54
CA GLY A 214 3.03 -11.08 -15.33
C GLY A 214 1.89 -11.54 -14.44
N ILE A 215 0.77 -10.80 -14.36
CA ILE A 215 -0.38 -11.13 -13.52
C ILE A 215 -1.58 -11.68 -14.31
N ASP A 216 -1.47 -11.80 -15.62
CA ASP A 216 -2.52 -12.27 -16.54
C ASP A 216 -2.59 -13.81 -16.65
N VAL A 217 -1.55 -14.50 -16.25
CA VAL A 217 -1.43 -15.95 -16.27
C VAL A 217 -0.92 -16.45 -14.93
N ALA A 218 -1.14 -17.74 -14.64
CA ALA A 218 -0.47 -18.37 -13.51
C ALA A 218 1.04 -18.16 -13.68
N PRO A 219 1.71 -17.52 -12.70
CA PRO A 219 3.11 -17.16 -12.85
C PRO A 219 3.94 -18.43 -13.09
N PRO A 220 4.87 -18.40 -14.06
CA PRO A 220 5.81 -19.51 -14.21
C PRO A 220 6.62 -19.61 -12.91
N PHE A 221 7.03 -20.83 -12.59
CA PHE A 221 7.94 -21.06 -11.48
C PHE A 221 9.23 -20.22 -11.69
N CYS A 222 9.47 -19.26 -10.80
CA CYS A 222 10.57 -18.31 -10.97
C CYS A 222 11.84 -18.72 -10.24
N SER A 223 11.71 -19.19 -9.01
CA SER A 223 12.85 -19.49 -8.16
C SER A 223 12.46 -20.55 -7.14
N ALA A 224 13.29 -21.58 -7.01
CA ALA A 224 13.24 -22.47 -5.87
C ALA A 224 13.94 -21.81 -4.69
N ASP A 225 13.29 -21.79 -3.55
CA ASP A 225 13.88 -21.34 -2.30
C ASP A 225 13.34 -22.15 -1.13
N PHE A 226 14.14 -22.32 -0.11
CA PHE A 226 13.73 -23.05 1.08
C PHE A 226 14.51 -22.56 2.31
N PHE A 227 13.88 -22.69 3.44
CA PHE A 227 14.50 -22.54 4.75
C PHE A 227 14.74 -23.95 5.35
N ALA A 228 15.91 -24.15 5.93
CA ALA A 228 16.20 -25.32 6.76
C ALA A 228 16.25 -24.90 8.23
N ASP A 229 15.62 -25.67 9.12
CA ASP A 229 15.61 -25.39 10.56
C ASP A 229 17.01 -25.38 11.18
N ARG A 230 17.96 -26.07 10.52
CA ARG A 230 19.38 -26.09 10.86
C ARG A 230 20.24 -26.41 9.65
N TYR A 231 21.49 -25.95 9.64
CA TYR A 231 22.44 -26.19 8.54
C TYR A 231 23.48 -27.28 8.87
N ILE A 232 23.52 -27.75 10.14
CA ILE A 232 24.41 -28.80 10.62
C ILE A 232 23.57 -29.78 11.42
N THR A 233 23.72 -31.07 11.13
CA THR A 233 23.00 -32.15 11.81
C THR A 233 23.91 -33.36 11.99
N CYS A 234 23.60 -34.21 12.97
CA CYS A 234 24.26 -35.49 13.18
C CYS A 234 23.58 -36.62 12.41
N THR A 235 24.30 -37.69 12.14
CA THR A 235 23.72 -38.87 11.50
C THR A 235 22.55 -39.41 12.33
N GLY A 236 21.38 -39.50 11.72
CA GLY A 236 20.15 -39.98 12.33
C GLY A 236 19.20 -38.88 12.81
N ASP A 237 19.62 -37.60 12.78
CA ASP A 237 18.72 -36.48 13.04
C ASP A 237 17.81 -36.21 11.82
N SER A 238 16.67 -35.60 12.09
CA SER A 238 15.78 -35.09 11.06
C SER A 238 16.06 -33.62 10.79
N LEU A 239 16.02 -33.22 9.52
CA LEU A 239 16.00 -31.83 9.07
C LEU A 239 14.59 -31.50 8.59
N TYR A 240 14.13 -30.30 8.94
CA TYR A 240 12.88 -29.76 8.44
C TYR A 240 13.17 -28.67 7.42
N PHE A 241 12.57 -28.83 6.25
CA PHE A 241 12.62 -27.85 5.19
C PHE A 241 11.25 -27.16 5.08
N GLU A 242 11.25 -25.85 5.02
CA GLU A 242 10.08 -25.03 4.72
C GLU A 242 10.27 -24.42 3.33
N ASP A 243 9.25 -24.57 2.48
CA ASP A 243 9.30 -24.05 1.13
C ASP A 243 9.06 -22.52 1.14
N TYR A 244 10.01 -21.78 0.59
CA TYR A 244 9.93 -20.36 0.34
C TYR A 244 9.98 -20.05 -1.16
N SER A 245 9.76 -21.06 -1.99
CA SER A 245 9.71 -20.88 -3.43
C SER A 245 8.56 -19.95 -3.84
N TYR A 246 8.82 -19.17 -4.86
CA TYR A 246 7.82 -18.24 -5.38
C TYR A 246 6.86 -18.96 -6.33
N HIS A 247 5.60 -18.47 -6.33
CA HIS A 247 4.55 -18.90 -7.27
C HIS A 247 3.97 -20.30 -7.04
N ASN A 248 3.83 -20.70 -5.77
CA ASN A 248 3.10 -21.88 -5.33
C ASN A 248 3.48 -23.15 -6.11
N PRO A 249 4.69 -23.69 -5.95
CA PRO A 249 5.07 -24.95 -6.56
C PRO A 249 4.12 -26.06 -6.11
N VAL A 250 3.80 -26.96 -7.01
CA VAL A 250 2.86 -28.08 -6.75
C VAL A 250 3.57 -29.40 -6.42
N ALA A 251 4.91 -29.41 -6.53
CA ALA A 251 5.74 -30.57 -6.20
C ALA A 251 7.17 -30.15 -5.86
N TRP A 252 7.80 -30.89 -4.99
CA TRP A 252 9.19 -30.69 -4.55
C TRP A 252 9.94 -32.04 -4.70
N ASN A 253 11.19 -31.93 -5.07
CA ASN A 253 12.11 -33.08 -5.11
C ASN A 253 13.41 -32.64 -4.42
N TRP A 254 13.59 -33.09 -3.19
CA TRP A 254 14.71 -32.73 -2.32
C TRP A 254 15.90 -33.66 -2.52
#